data_4aaae5eea0c99e28b72fb3ca18353120
#
_entry.id   4aaae5eea0c99e28b72fb3ca18353120
#
_cell.length_a   1.000
_cell.length_b   1.000
_cell.length_c   1.000
_cell.angle_alpha   90.00
_cell.angle_beta   90.00
_cell.angle_gamma   90.00
#
_symmetry.space_group_name_H-M   'P 1'
#
loop_
_entity.id
_entity.type
_entity.pdbx_description
1 polymer ?
#
loop_
_entity_poly.entity_id
_entity_poly.type
_entity_poly.pdbx_seq_one_letter_code
_entity_poly.pdbx_strand_id
1 'polypeptide(L)'
;MKPEFNYESVPFDFSHCFCGQCKVADKCLRHQVALRIPESRYSVPVINPNNVSPDGENCRYFKADRMAVYGLGISRMFDDLNYRKAIAVRRQVYYYFGRSMFYRILHKERHVTPSEQEHIRQIFVNNGIDTEPVYDEYQEALKK
;
A
#
# COMPACT_ATOMS: atom_id res chain seq x y z
N MET A 1 -4.19 4.82 -14.23
CA MET A 1 -4.67 3.63 -13.49
C MET A 1 -4.62 2.41 -14.41
N LYS A 2 -4.25 1.26 -13.87
CA LYS A 2 -4.14 0.03 -14.67
C LYS A 2 -5.52 -0.48 -15.10
N PRO A 3 -5.62 -1.13 -16.28
CA PRO A 3 -6.91 -1.65 -16.79
C PRO A 3 -7.56 -2.71 -15.89
N GLU A 4 -6.74 -3.36 -15.06
CA GLU A 4 -7.19 -4.44 -14.17
C GLU A 4 -7.67 -3.93 -12.80
N PHE A 5 -7.92 -2.63 -12.67
CA PHE A 5 -8.36 -2.05 -11.42
C PHE A 5 -9.69 -2.66 -10.96
N ASN A 6 -9.69 -3.16 -9.74
CA ASN A 6 -10.90 -3.70 -9.11
C ASN A 6 -11.48 -2.67 -8.14
N TYR A 7 -12.66 -2.15 -8.46
CA TYR A 7 -13.34 -1.16 -7.62
C TYR A 7 -13.64 -1.72 -6.21
N GLU A 8 -13.83 -3.01 -6.07
CA GLU A 8 -14.12 -3.61 -4.77
C GLU A 8 -12.98 -3.46 -3.76
N SER A 9 -11.75 -3.21 -4.25
CA SER A 9 -10.61 -2.94 -3.36
C SER A 9 -10.65 -1.55 -2.73
N VAL A 10 -11.54 -0.67 -3.20
CA VAL A 10 -11.67 0.68 -2.67
C VAL A 10 -12.38 0.64 -1.32
N PRO A 11 -11.82 1.27 -0.26
CA PRO A 11 -12.49 1.32 1.04
C PRO A 11 -13.87 1.97 0.94
N PHE A 12 -14.81 1.50 1.74
CA PHE A 12 -16.19 1.98 1.72
C PHE A 12 -16.29 3.48 2.01
N ASP A 13 -15.42 3.99 2.87
CA ASP A 13 -15.39 5.40 3.30
C ASP A 13 -14.48 6.28 2.44
N PHE A 14 -13.93 5.75 1.34
CA PHE A 14 -13.04 6.50 0.46
C PHE A 14 -13.83 7.58 -0.29
N SER A 15 -13.44 8.85 -0.10
CA SER A 15 -14.14 9.97 -0.73
C SER A 15 -13.73 10.11 -2.20
N HIS A 16 -14.73 10.17 -3.07
CA HIS A 16 -14.57 10.32 -4.51
C HIS A 16 -14.54 11.80 -4.90
N CYS A 17 -13.95 12.12 -6.04
CA CYS A 17 -13.92 13.47 -6.56
C CYS A 17 -14.42 13.49 -8.01
N PHE A 18 -15.46 14.28 -8.28
CA PHE A 18 -16.06 14.40 -9.61
C PHE A 18 -15.63 15.67 -10.37
N CYS A 19 -14.60 16.37 -9.89
CA CYS A 19 -14.10 17.59 -10.52
C CYS A 19 -13.33 17.28 -11.81
N GLY A 20 -14.02 17.24 -12.94
CA GLY A 20 -13.41 16.96 -14.24
C GLY A 20 -12.59 18.10 -14.81
N GLN A 21 -12.72 19.31 -14.26
CA GLN A 21 -11.96 20.49 -14.69
C GLN A 21 -10.60 20.61 -14.00
N CYS A 22 -10.34 19.77 -13.01
CA CYS A 22 -9.07 19.77 -12.27
C CYS A 22 -7.92 19.39 -13.19
N LYS A 23 -6.84 20.18 -13.18
CA LYS A 23 -5.66 19.94 -14.04
C LYS A 23 -4.92 18.65 -13.72
N VAL A 24 -5.09 18.13 -12.50
CA VAL A 24 -4.44 16.89 -12.06
C VAL A 24 -5.44 15.74 -11.92
N ALA A 25 -6.63 15.87 -12.49
CA ALA A 25 -7.68 14.85 -12.40
C ALA A 25 -7.20 13.49 -12.90
N ASP A 26 -6.45 13.46 -13.99
CA ASP A 26 -5.91 12.23 -14.58
C ASP A 26 -4.86 11.54 -13.69
N LYS A 27 -4.26 12.27 -12.75
CA LYS A 27 -3.25 11.77 -11.81
C LYS A 27 -3.79 11.58 -10.40
N CYS A 28 -5.04 11.97 -10.16
CA CYS A 28 -5.64 11.90 -8.84
C CYS A 28 -6.45 10.61 -8.67
N LEU A 29 -6.09 9.81 -7.69
CA LEU A 29 -6.78 8.55 -7.40
C LEU A 29 -8.27 8.75 -7.12
N ARG A 30 -8.63 9.81 -6.38
CA ARG A 30 -10.03 10.07 -6.04
C ARG A 30 -10.90 10.31 -7.28
N HIS A 31 -10.35 10.98 -8.28
CA HIS A 31 -11.05 11.21 -9.54
C HIS A 31 -11.08 9.93 -10.39
N GLN A 32 -9.97 9.22 -10.48
CA GLN A 32 -9.90 7.98 -11.26
C GLN A 32 -10.85 6.91 -10.72
N VAL A 33 -10.97 6.80 -9.42
CA VAL A 33 -11.93 5.89 -8.77
C VAL A 33 -13.36 6.32 -9.08
N ALA A 34 -13.65 7.63 -9.07
CA ALA A 34 -14.97 8.16 -9.38
C ALA A 34 -15.44 7.82 -10.80
N LEU A 35 -14.52 7.69 -11.74
CA LEU A 35 -14.85 7.32 -13.13
C LEU A 35 -15.18 5.84 -13.29
N ARG A 36 -14.96 5.01 -12.29
CA ARG A 36 -15.08 3.55 -12.35
C ARG A 36 -16.09 2.97 -11.37
N ILE A 37 -17.03 3.80 -10.89
CA ILE A 37 -18.05 3.35 -9.95
C ILE A 37 -18.98 2.36 -10.66
N PRO A 38 -19.17 1.14 -10.14
CA PRO A 38 -20.08 0.17 -10.75
C PRO A 38 -21.55 0.56 -10.53
N GLU A 39 -22.42 0.13 -11.43
CA GLU A 39 -23.85 0.41 -11.36
C GLU A 39 -24.49 -0.16 -10.09
N SER A 40 -23.90 -1.21 -9.52
CA SER A 40 -24.38 -1.82 -8.27
C SER A 40 -24.22 -0.92 -7.05
N ARG A 41 -23.44 0.16 -7.18
CA ARG A 41 -23.15 1.08 -6.08
C ARG A 41 -24.10 2.27 -6.14
N TYR A 42 -25.07 2.36 -5.23
CA TYR A 42 -26.11 3.40 -5.24
C TYR A 42 -25.62 4.75 -4.69
N SER A 43 -24.66 4.72 -3.79
CA SER A 43 -24.17 5.94 -3.17
C SER A 43 -22.69 5.81 -2.84
N VAL A 44 -21.97 6.93 -2.91
CA VAL A 44 -20.55 7.00 -2.58
C VAL A 44 -20.26 8.29 -1.82
N PRO A 45 -19.26 8.28 -0.91
CA PRO A 45 -18.79 9.53 -0.32
C PRO A 45 -18.14 10.41 -1.39
N VAL A 46 -18.38 11.70 -1.32
CA VAL A 46 -17.86 12.68 -2.27
C VAL A 46 -17.22 13.83 -1.51
N ILE A 47 -16.08 14.31 -1.99
CA ILE A 47 -15.46 15.52 -1.48
C ILE A 47 -16.35 16.71 -1.81
N ASN A 48 -16.61 17.61 -0.84
CA ASN A 48 -17.39 18.80 -1.06
C ASN A 48 -16.78 19.63 -2.20
N PRO A 49 -17.47 19.80 -3.34
CA PRO A 49 -16.91 20.50 -4.50
C PRO A 49 -16.60 21.98 -4.22
N ASN A 50 -17.22 22.57 -3.20
CA ASN A 50 -16.93 23.96 -2.81
C ASN A 50 -15.54 24.11 -2.16
N ASN A 51 -14.94 23.03 -1.71
CA ASN A 51 -13.63 23.03 -1.07
C ASN A 51 -12.51 22.51 -1.97
N VAL A 52 -12.84 22.19 -3.22
CA VAL A 52 -11.86 21.67 -4.18
C VAL A 52 -11.31 22.83 -5.01
N SER A 53 -9.97 22.91 -5.11
CA SER A 53 -9.32 23.87 -5.99
C SER A 53 -9.60 23.49 -7.45
N PRO A 54 -10.18 24.39 -8.29
CA PRO A 54 -10.53 24.06 -9.67
C PRO A 54 -9.33 23.70 -10.56
N ASP A 55 -8.15 24.22 -10.24
CA ASP A 55 -6.93 23.95 -10.99
C ASP A 55 -6.11 22.81 -10.40
N GLY A 56 -6.51 22.26 -9.26
CA GLY A 56 -5.81 21.18 -8.57
C GLY A 56 -4.54 21.58 -7.88
N GLU A 57 -4.12 22.85 -7.97
CA GLU A 57 -2.97 23.35 -7.25
C GLU A 57 -3.24 23.37 -5.75
N ASN A 58 -2.31 22.79 -4.99
CA ASN A 58 -2.41 22.74 -3.53
C ASN A 58 -3.70 22.08 -3.01
N CYS A 59 -4.30 21.19 -3.79
CA CYS A 59 -5.48 20.46 -3.33
C CYS A 59 -5.11 19.51 -2.20
N ARG A 60 -5.63 19.75 -1.01
CA ARG A 60 -5.35 18.91 0.17
C ARG A 60 -5.96 17.52 0.06
N TYR A 61 -6.89 17.32 -0.86
CA TYR A 61 -7.51 16.03 -1.11
C TYR A 61 -6.80 15.21 -2.18
N PHE A 62 -5.81 15.78 -2.85
CA PHE A 62 -5.07 15.09 -3.89
C PHE A 62 -4.44 13.81 -3.35
N LYS A 63 -4.64 12.71 -4.10
CA LYS A 63 -4.03 11.42 -3.79
C LYS A 63 -3.50 10.83 -5.10
N ALA A 64 -2.20 10.57 -5.15
CA ALA A 64 -1.57 10.07 -6.36
C ALA A 64 -2.16 8.72 -6.79
N ASP A 65 -2.48 8.59 -8.09
CA ASP A 65 -2.96 7.34 -8.68
C ASP A 65 -1.78 6.42 -8.92
N ARG A 66 -1.52 5.55 -7.98
CA ARG A 66 -0.45 4.56 -8.08
C ARG A 66 -0.78 3.28 -7.33
N MET A 67 -0.33 2.19 -7.89
CA MET A 67 -0.40 0.89 -7.24
C MET A 67 0.77 0.70 -6.29
N ALA A 68 0.53 0.00 -5.20
CA ALA A 68 1.56 -0.39 -4.27
C ALA A 68 1.67 -1.91 -4.26
N VAL A 69 2.90 -2.41 -4.08
CA VAL A 69 3.16 -3.84 -3.96
C VAL A 69 3.23 -4.19 -2.49
N TYR A 70 2.36 -5.08 -2.05
CA TYR A 70 2.32 -5.58 -0.68
C TYR A 70 2.97 -6.96 -0.61
N GLY A 71 3.77 -7.21 0.44
CA GLY A 71 4.35 -8.52 0.70
C GLY A 71 3.40 -9.37 1.53
N LEU A 72 3.35 -10.66 1.23
CA LEU A 72 2.53 -11.61 1.97
C LEU A 72 3.37 -12.80 2.37
N GLY A 73 3.54 -12.99 3.69
CA GLY A 73 4.33 -14.06 4.26
C GLY A 73 5.82 -13.79 4.26
N ILE A 74 6.49 -14.19 5.33
CA ILE A 74 7.93 -13.99 5.52
C ILE A 74 8.65 -15.30 5.87
N SER A 75 8.03 -16.45 5.59
CA SER A 75 8.58 -17.74 5.97
C SER A 75 9.92 -18.06 5.30
N ARG A 76 10.12 -17.54 4.07
CA ARG A 76 11.33 -17.77 3.29
C ARG A 76 12.35 -16.63 3.38
N MET A 77 11.97 -15.54 4.01
CA MET A 77 12.79 -14.32 4.02
C MET A 77 14.19 -14.54 4.60
N PHE A 78 14.31 -15.43 5.55
CA PHE A 78 15.56 -15.65 6.29
C PHE A 78 16.35 -16.89 5.82
N ASP A 79 15.82 -17.65 4.87
CA ASP A 79 16.38 -18.96 4.48
C ASP A 79 17.78 -18.88 3.87
N ASP A 80 18.03 -17.83 3.07
CA ASP A 80 19.30 -17.67 2.35
C ASP A 80 20.33 -16.87 3.15
N LEU A 81 20.03 -16.54 4.40
CA LEU A 81 20.92 -15.78 5.25
C LEU A 81 21.84 -16.68 6.06
N ASN A 82 23.05 -16.16 6.36
CA ASN A 82 23.93 -16.79 7.34
C ASN A 82 23.15 -16.96 8.66
N TYR A 83 23.36 -18.08 9.33
CA TYR A 83 22.62 -18.44 10.55
C TYR A 83 22.59 -17.31 11.58
N ARG A 84 23.74 -16.70 11.88
CA ARG A 84 23.81 -15.60 12.86
C ARG A 84 23.04 -14.36 12.39
N LYS A 85 23.17 -14.02 11.12
CA LYS A 85 22.45 -12.89 10.53
C LYS A 85 20.95 -13.16 10.49
N ALA A 86 20.54 -14.38 10.15
CA ALA A 86 19.14 -14.78 10.15
C ALA A 86 18.50 -14.60 11.53
N ILE A 87 19.17 -15.03 12.58
CA ILE A 87 18.67 -14.86 13.96
C ILE A 87 18.56 -13.39 14.32
N ALA A 88 19.60 -12.59 14.02
CA ALA A 88 19.63 -11.16 14.35
C ALA A 88 18.53 -10.40 13.63
N VAL A 89 18.37 -10.63 12.32
CA VAL A 89 17.38 -9.96 11.50
C VAL A 89 15.96 -10.36 11.92
N ARG A 90 15.73 -11.66 12.12
CA ARG A 90 14.42 -12.14 12.57
C ARG A 90 14.01 -11.50 13.89
N ARG A 91 14.95 -11.38 14.83
CA ARG A 91 14.70 -10.72 16.10
C ARG A 91 14.33 -9.26 15.93
N GLN A 92 15.04 -8.53 15.06
CA GLN A 92 14.78 -7.12 14.82
C GLN A 92 13.43 -6.91 14.13
N VAL A 93 13.07 -7.76 13.18
CA VAL A 93 11.75 -7.73 12.53
C VAL A 93 10.65 -8.03 13.55
N TYR A 94 10.87 -9.02 14.41
CA TYR A 94 9.93 -9.37 15.47
C TYR A 94 9.69 -8.19 16.42
N TYR A 95 10.73 -7.50 16.84
CA TYR A 95 10.59 -6.33 17.72
C TYR A 95 9.93 -5.15 17.02
N TYR A 96 10.19 -4.99 15.73
CA TYR A 96 9.56 -3.91 14.97
C TYR A 96 8.04 -4.05 14.91
N PHE A 97 7.54 -5.24 14.62
CA PHE A 97 6.11 -5.48 14.50
C PHE A 97 5.44 -5.81 15.84
N GLY A 98 6.17 -6.35 16.78
CA GLY A 98 5.62 -6.93 18.00
C GLY A 98 5.11 -8.35 17.76
N ARG A 99 4.94 -9.08 18.85
CA ARG A 99 4.63 -10.52 18.82
C ARG A 99 3.37 -10.84 18.00
N SER A 100 2.27 -10.19 18.31
CA SER A 100 0.98 -10.47 17.68
C SER A 100 1.04 -10.21 16.16
N MET A 101 1.54 -9.05 15.79
CA MET A 101 1.62 -8.64 14.39
C MET A 101 2.61 -9.51 13.60
N PHE A 102 3.75 -9.84 14.20
CA PHE A 102 4.76 -10.70 13.57
C PHE A 102 4.18 -12.05 13.18
N TYR A 103 3.43 -12.69 14.07
CA TYR A 103 2.83 -14.00 13.76
C TYR A 103 1.70 -13.89 12.76
N ARG A 104 0.94 -12.81 12.77
CA ARG A 104 -0.09 -12.58 11.74
C ARG A 104 0.54 -12.44 10.35
N ILE A 105 1.65 -11.73 10.26
CA ILE A 105 2.41 -11.60 9.00
C ILE A 105 2.98 -12.95 8.57
N LEU A 106 3.55 -13.70 9.51
CA LEU A 106 4.13 -15.01 9.24
C LEU A 106 3.09 -16.01 8.70
N HIS A 107 1.87 -15.96 9.22
CA HIS A 107 0.77 -16.84 8.80
C HIS A 107 -0.05 -16.27 7.63
N LYS A 108 0.40 -15.22 6.98
CA LYS A 108 -0.26 -14.59 5.82
C LYS A 108 -1.62 -13.98 6.14
N GLU A 109 -1.87 -13.67 7.40
CA GLU A 109 -3.10 -13.01 7.83
C GLU A 109 -3.06 -11.50 7.66
N ARG A 110 -1.87 -10.92 7.50
CA ARG A 110 -1.67 -9.50 7.30
C ARG A 110 -0.57 -9.24 6.28
N HIS A 111 -0.82 -8.33 5.37
CA HIS A 111 0.16 -7.87 4.37
C HIS A 111 1.21 -6.97 5.01
N VAL A 112 2.39 -6.96 4.40
CA VAL A 112 3.46 -6.01 4.74
C VAL A 112 3.36 -4.84 3.77
N THR A 113 3.17 -3.64 4.31
CA THR A 113 3.02 -2.42 3.51
C THR A 113 4.35 -1.97 2.90
N PRO A 114 4.35 -1.13 1.83
CA PRO A 114 5.60 -0.65 1.25
C PRO A 114 6.53 0.06 2.24
N SER A 115 5.99 0.85 3.18
CA SER A 115 6.81 1.52 4.20
C SER A 115 7.43 0.53 5.17
N GLU A 116 6.69 -0.50 5.53
CA GLU A 116 7.20 -1.58 6.38
C GLU A 116 8.26 -2.40 5.66
N GLN A 117 8.09 -2.65 4.36
CA GLN A 117 9.09 -3.32 3.53
C GLN A 117 10.40 -2.53 3.50
N GLU A 118 10.31 -1.21 3.39
CA GLU A 118 11.50 -0.35 3.43
C GLU A 118 12.21 -0.44 4.76
N HIS A 119 11.47 -0.50 5.86
CA HIS A 119 12.05 -0.67 7.18
C HIS A 119 12.77 -2.02 7.32
N ILE A 120 12.17 -3.09 6.81
CA ILE A 120 12.79 -4.43 6.79
C ILE A 120 14.06 -4.41 5.94
N ARG A 121 14.02 -3.76 4.78
CA ARG A 121 15.21 -3.62 3.93
C ARG A 121 16.33 -2.88 4.67
N GLN A 122 15.99 -1.85 5.42
CA GLN A 122 16.98 -1.13 6.22
C GLN A 122 17.59 -2.01 7.31
N ILE A 123 16.79 -2.89 7.93
CA ILE A 123 17.31 -3.89 8.88
C ILE A 123 18.32 -4.80 8.19
N PHE A 124 18.04 -5.26 6.98
CA PHE A 124 18.98 -6.08 6.20
C PHE A 124 20.28 -5.33 5.95
N VAL A 125 20.20 -4.11 5.48
CA VAL A 125 21.39 -3.27 5.20
C VAL A 125 22.22 -3.07 6.46
N ASN A 126 21.58 -2.78 7.58
CA ASN A 126 22.25 -2.55 8.86
C ASN A 126 22.97 -3.79 9.40
N ASN A 127 22.58 -4.98 8.96
CA ASN A 127 23.21 -6.24 9.31
C ASN A 127 24.23 -6.71 8.25
N GLY A 128 24.54 -5.88 7.28
CA GLY A 128 25.52 -6.18 6.24
C GLY A 128 25.06 -7.19 5.20
N ILE A 129 23.74 -7.27 4.98
CA ILE A 129 23.15 -8.18 3.99
C ILE A 129 22.93 -7.41 2.69
N ASP A 130 23.51 -7.92 1.59
CA ASP A 130 23.44 -7.27 0.29
C ASP A 130 22.19 -7.66 -0.52
N THR A 131 21.50 -8.72 -0.14
CA THR A 131 20.31 -9.19 -0.86
C THR A 131 19.05 -8.49 -0.37
N GLU A 132 18.08 -8.35 -1.28
CA GLU A 132 16.78 -7.79 -0.94
C GLU A 132 15.93 -8.81 -0.16
N PRO A 133 15.13 -8.35 0.82
CA PRO A 133 14.18 -9.23 1.49
C PRO A 133 13.17 -9.82 0.49
N VAL A 134 12.90 -11.11 0.63
CA VAL A 134 11.98 -11.83 -0.24
C VAL A 134 10.74 -12.24 0.56
N TYR A 135 9.57 -11.95 0.03
CA TYR A 135 8.29 -12.36 0.61
C TYR A 135 7.79 -13.62 -0.08
N ASP A 136 6.96 -14.40 0.60
CA ASP A 136 6.43 -15.65 0.04
C ASP A 136 5.56 -15.37 -1.18
N GLU A 137 4.76 -14.29 -1.13
CA GLU A 137 3.91 -13.86 -2.22
C GLU A 137 3.90 -12.33 -2.29
N TYR A 138 3.53 -11.80 -3.46
CA TYR A 138 3.40 -10.37 -3.68
C TYR A 138 2.00 -10.05 -4.21
N GLN A 139 1.41 -8.98 -3.75
CA GLN A 139 0.08 -8.55 -4.19
C GLN A 139 0.08 -7.06 -4.51
N GLU A 140 -0.35 -6.70 -5.70
CA GLU A 140 -0.57 -5.31 -6.07
C GLU A 140 -1.95 -4.86 -5.60
N ALA A 141 -2.00 -3.70 -4.96
CA ALA A 141 -3.25 -3.11 -4.52
C ALA A 141 -3.13 -1.58 -4.52
N LEU A 142 -4.27 -0.89 -4.46
CA LEU A 142 -4.26 0.56 -4.36
C LEU A 142 -3.61 0.98 -3.04
N LYS A 143 -2.71 1.94 -3.13
CA LYS A 143 -2.05 2.50 -1.95
C LYS A 143 -3.07 3.28 -1.12
N LYS A 144 -3.26 2.84 0.09
CA LYS A 144 -4.14 3.49 1.06
C LYS A 144 -3.45 4.65 1.77
#